data_4b0b23d92aa2cba4bec54b9258a19586
#
_entry.id   4b0b23d92aa2cba4bec54b9258a19586
#
_cell.length_a   1.000
_cell.length_b   1.000
_cell.length_c   1.000
_cell.angle_alpha   90.00
_cell.angle_beta   90.00
_cell.angle_gamma   90.00
#
_symmetry.space_group_name_H-M   'P 1'
#
loop_
_entity.id
_entity.type
_entity.pdbx_description
1 polymer ?
#
loop_
_entity_poly.entity_id
_entity_poly.type
_entity_poly.pdbx_seq_one_letter_code
_entity_poly.pdbx_strand_id
1 'polypeptide(L)'
;MYRKYKLISKLLISILSILMLNVCVGCRTSETSTVCGVFSWKDLPENIDIDYLSQNGINTIYQYMKSEYSDNDVYNFMDNASDYHMDVYVLAGEPEWAYEDHYEGMKKVLDNAKSLNKKLEKEDTAGIKGIVYDIEPYVLKDWDEKADILLDGLCSNLINISKEKEDLEILICIPYYYDSKGYEDELNKLIECTDGIMVMNYYKGSEIEHIENEEKLASFYGKDIINIYELKKSGEHGITDNNTYHDDGIDEVNNNYKELKDAYPDYSIGIAYHDMSYFKEKLAE
;
A
#
# COMPACT_ATOMS: atom_id res chain seq x y z
N MET A 1 30.15 28.64 -54.78
CA MET A 1 28.82 28.31 -54.26
C MET A 1 28.79 26.94 -53.53
N TYR A 2 29.43 25.91 -54.03
CA TYR A 2 29.46 24.54 -53.47
C TYR A 2 30.07 24.40 -52.09
N ARG A 3 31.05 25.22 -51.67
CA ARG A 3 31.69 25.15 -50.34
C ARG A 3 30.82 25.69 -49.19
N LYS A 4 29.86 26.61 -49.47
CA LYS A 4 28.95 27.15 -48.45
C LYS A 4 27.89 26.13 -48.02
N TYR A 5 27.38 25.33 -48.96
CA TYR A 5 26.37 24.29 -48.66
C TYR A 5 26.94 23.12 -47.82
N LYS A 6 28.21 22.79 -48.00
CA LYS A 6 28.87 21.72 -47.23
C LYS A 6 29.15 22.14 -45.79
N LEU A 7 29.31 23.44 -45.53
CA LEU A 7 29.47 23.96 -44.16
C LEU A 7 28.12 24.02 -43.41
N ILE A 8 27.07 24.42 -44.09
CA ILE A 8 25.70 24.51 -43.57
C ILE A 8 25.15 23.12 -43.28
N SER A 9 25.39 22.10 -44.11
CA SER A 9 24.96 20.72 -43.87
C SER A 9 25.69 20.08 -42.67
N LYS A 10 26.98 20.38 -42.47
CA LYS A 10 27.72 19.88 -41.28
C LYS A 10 27.25 20.59 -40.00
N LEU A 11 26.88 21.86 -40.06
CA LEU A 11 26.35 22.62 -38.92
C LEU A 11 24.95 22.12 -38.54
N LEU A 12 24.07 21.85 -39.53
CA LEU A 12 22.74 21.27 -39.30
C LEU A 12 22.79 19.85 -38.74
N ILE A 13 23.69 19.01 -39.19
CA ILE A 13 23.88 17.66 -38.65
C ILE A 13 24.41 17.70 -37.22
N SER A 14 25.31 18.63 -36.91
CA SER A 14 25.83 18.85 -35.55
C SER A 14 24.77 19.38 -34.60
N ILE A 15 23.87 20.27 -35.03
CA ILE A 15 22.76 20.79 -34.23
C ILE A 15 21.70 19.72 -34.03
N LEU A 16 21.41 18.87 -35.04
CA LEU A 16 20.46 17.75 -34.89
C LEU A 16 20.99 16.67 -33.95
N SER A 17 22.30 16.40 -33.93
CA SER A 17 22.93 15.48 -32.98
C SER A 17 22.91 15.99 -31.54
N ILE A 18 23.04 17.30 -31.34
CA ILE A 18 22.96 17.94 -30.01
C ILE A 18 21.49 17.98 -29.53
N LEU A 19 20.54 18.18 -30.43
CA LEU A 19 19.11 18.08 -30.07
C LEU A 19 18.68 16.64 -29.74
N MET A 20 19.20 15.62 -30.41
CA MET A 20 18.91 14.22 -30.06
C MET A 20 19.58 13.78 -28.73
N LEU A 21 20.75 14.34 -28.37
CA LEU A 21 21.37 14.08 -27.07
C LEU A 21 20.65 14.76 -25.90
N ASN A 22 19.89 15.84 -26.15
CA ASN A 22 19.10 16.50 -25.10
C ASN A 22 17.69 15.89 -24.90
N VAL A 23 17.22 15.03 -25.81
CA VAL A 23 15.93 14.30 -25.64
C VAL A 23 16.10 13.04 -24.80
N CYS A 24 17.32 12.52 -24.63
CA CYS A 24 17.61 11.37 -23.78
C CYS A 24 18.01 11.71 -22.34
N VAL A 25 18.04 12.99 -21.93
CA VAL A 25 18.37 13.42 -20.56
C VAL A 25 17.12 13.89 -19.79
N GLY A 26 15.93 13.57 -20.29
CA GLY A 26 14.64 13.92 -19.71
C GLY A 26 13.83 12.76 -19.12
N CYS A 27 14.37 11.55 -19.02
CA CYS A 27 13.89 10.60 -18.01
C CYS A 27 14.46 11.04 -16.66
N ARG A 28 13.83 12.07 -16.06
CA ARG A 28 13.69 12.04 -14.62
C ARG A 28 12.85 10.80 -14.34
N THR A 29 13.51 9.72 -13.96
CA THR A 29 12.90 8.80 -13.00
C THR A 29 12.54 9.71 -11.84
N SER A 30 11.25 10.04 -11.66
CA SER A 30 10.80 10.42 -10.34
C SER A 30 11.25 9.24 -9.49
N GLU A 31 12.19 9.45 -8.59
CA GLU A 31 12.37 8.54 -7.48
C GLU A 31 11.01 8.58 -6.77
N THR A 32 10.14 7.63 -7.09
CA THR A 32 8.94 7.40 -6.30
C THR A 32 9.47 7.07 -4.93
N SER A 33 9.20 7.94 -3.97
CA SER A 33 9.62 7.70 -2.59
C SER A 33 9.04 6.35 -2.18
N THR A 34 9.90 5.48 -1.65
CA THR A 34 9.43 4.17 -1.17
C THR A 34 8.31 4.39 -0.17
N VAL A 35 7.22 3.63 -0.29
CA VAL A 35 6.09 3.71 0.63
C VAL A 35 6.55 3.42 2.05
N CYS A 36 6.26 4.35 2.96
CA CYS A 36 6.42 4.20 4.40
C CYS A 36 5.10 4.58 5.06
N GLY A 37 4.29 3.59 5.39
CA GLY A 37 2.90 3.77 5.78
C GLY A 37 2.61 3.42 7.24
N VAL A 38 1.44 3.86 7.71
CA VAL A 38 0.93 3.52 9.04
C VAL A 38 -0.57 3.23 8.98
N PHE A 39 -1.00 2.18 9.66
CA PHE A 39 -2.41 1.85 9.84
C PHE A 39 -3.04 2.71 10.93
N SER A 40 -4.21 3.27 10.68
CA SER A 40 -4.98 4.08 11.61
C SER A 40 -6.42 3.58 11.72
N TRP A 41 -6.69 2.82 12.79
CA TRP A 41 -8.00 2.19 13.05
C TRP A 41 -8.93 3.04 13.91
N LYS A 42 -8.41 4.09 14.52
CA LYS A 42 -9.14 4.92 15.49
C LYS A 42 -9.70 6.19 14.85
N ASP A 43 -9.65 7.29 15.57
CA ASP A 43 -10.10 8.57 15.09
C ASP A 43 -9.17 9.14 14.01
N LEU A 44 -9.69 10.10 13.23
CA LEU A 44 -8.88 10.80 12.24
C LEU A 44 -7.67 11.45 12.92
N PRO A 45 -6.46 11.31 12.38
CA PRO A 45 -5.29 12.01 12.91
C PRO A 45 -5.48 13.53 12.91
N GLU A 46 -5.14 14.17 14.00
CA GLU A 46 -5.07 15.63 14.06
C GLU A 46 -3.80 16.13 13.35
N ASN A 47 -3.75 17.43 13.05
CA ASN A 47 -2.61 18.04 12.37
C ASN A 47 -1.27 17.78 13.10
N ILE A 48 -1.29 17.76 14.44
CA ILE A 48 -0.11 17.46 15.26
C ILE A 48 0.36 16.00 15.08
N ASP A 49 -0.57 15.08 14.85
CA ASP A 49 -0.23 13.68 14.57
C ASP A 49 0.38 13.55 13.20
N ILE A 50 -0.18 14.21 12.20
CA ILE A 50 0.29 14.21 10.81
C ILE A 50 1.69 14.81 10.73
N ASP A 51 1.94 15.96 11.38
CA ASP A 51 3.26 16.58 11.50
C ASP A 51 4.29 15.62 12.12
N TYR A 52 3.90 14.97 13.23
CA TYR A 52 4.74 13.99 13.92
C TYR A 52 5.06 12.78 13.04
N LEU A 53 4.08 12.22 12.34
CA LEU A 53 4.26 11.12 11.38
C LEU A 53 5.22 11.52 10.26
N SER A 54 5.02 12.71 9.67
CA SER A 54 5.88 13.23 8.61
C SER A 54 7.34 13.39 9.05
N GLN A 55 7.57 13.94 10.24
CA GLN A 55 8.91 14.10 10.82
C GLN A 55 9.62 12.76 11.06
N ASN A 56 8.86 11.67 11.20
CA ASN A 56 9.37 10.31 11.39
C ASN A 56 9.33 9.46 10.10
N GLY A 57 9.23 10.11 8.94
CA GLY A 57 9.40 9.48 7.64
C GLY A 57 8.16 8.77 7.09
N ILE A 58 7.02 8.86 7.76
CA ILE A 58 5.75 8.34 7.23
C ILE A 58 5.29 9.23 6.08
N ASN A 59 4.93 8.61 4.97
CA ASN A 59 4.42 9.29 3.78
C ASN A 59 3.06 8.76 3.32
N THR A 60 2.49 7.78 4.04
CA THR A 60 1.23 7.14 3.69
C THR A 60 0.42 6.80 4.94
N ILE A 61 -0.87 7.12 4.93
CA ILE A 61 -1.80 6.78 6.01
C ILE A 61 -2.90 5.87 5.47
N TYR A 62 -3.05 4.69 6.07
CA TYR A 62 -4.15 3.76 5.81
C TYR A 62 -5.22 3.99 6.88
N GLN A 63 -6.23 4.81 6.57
CA GLN A 63 -7.21 5.30 7.55
C GLN A 63 -8.54 4.55 7.49
N TYR A 64 -8.96 3.97 8.60
CA TYR A 64 -10.33 3.49 8.76
C TYR A 64 -11.30 4.67 8.81
N MET A 65 -12.20 4.75 7.83
CA MET A 65 -13.17 5.85 7.72
C MET A 65 -14.49 5.47 8.38
N LYS A 66 -14.75 6.05 9.56
CA LYS A 66 -16.01 5.86 10.28
C LYS A 66 -17.16 6.61 9.63
N SER A 67 -18.35 6.02 9.64
CA SER A 67 -19.55 6.62 9.05
C SER A 67 -20.06 7.87 9.78
N GLU A 68 -19.66 8.06 11.03
CA GLU A 68 -20.03 9.20 11.87
C GLU A 68 -19.20 10.47 11.64
N TYR A 69 -18.09 10.38 10.87
CA TYR A 69 -17.32 11.59 10.56
C TYR A 69 -18.10 12.55 9.69
N SER A 70 -18.09 13.82 10.05
CA SER A 70 -18.67 14.85 9.20
C SER A 70 -17.79 15.09 7.96
N ASP A 71 -18.41 15.58 6.87
CA ASP A 71 -17.66 15.98 5.68
C ASP A 71 -16.53 16.97 6.02
N ASN A 72 -16.74 17.86 7.00
CA ASN A 72 -15.74 18.84 7.43
C ASN A 72 -14.56 18.21 8.19
N ASP A 73 -14.79 17.18 9.00
CA ASP A 73 -13.70 16.46 9.68
C ASP A 73 -12.80 15.76 8.67
N VAL A 74 -13.43 15.06 7.72
CA VAL A 74 -12.69 14.36 6.64
C VAL A 74 -11.96 15.37 5.76
N TYR A 75 -12.61 16.49 5.39
CA TYR A 75 -11.96 17.54 4.62
C TYR A 75 -10.71 18.09 5.32
N ASN A 76 -10.82 18.48 6.61
CA ASN A 76 -9.69 18.99 7.37
C ASN A 76 -8.55 17.97 7.48
N PHE A 77 -8.88 16.70 7.67
CA PHE A 77 -7.89 15.62 7.69
C PHE A 77 -7.15 15.49 6.35
N MET A 78 -7.88 15.48 5.23
CA MET A 78 -7.30 15.35 3.89
C MET A 78 -6.45 16.56 3.50
N ASP A 79 -6.90 17.77 3.87
CA ASP A 79 -6.16 19.01 3.65
C ASP A 79 -4.84 19.01 4.43
N ASN A 80 -4.88 18.65 5.71
CA ASN A 80 -3.68 18.51 6.53
C ASN A 80 -2.73 17.43 5.96
N ALA A 81 -3.23 16.28 5.55
CA ALA A 81 -2.39 15.22 4.95
C ALA A 81 -1.73 15.71 3.65
N SER A 82 -2.47 16.46 2.83
CA SER A 82 -1.97 17.07 1.60
C SER A 82 -0.85 18.07 1.84
N ASP A 83 -0.96 18.91 2.89
CA ASP A 83 0.08 19.88 3.26
C ASP A 83 1.43 19.20 3.58
N TYR A 84 1.41 17.98 4.08
CA TYR A 84 2.60 17.16 4.35
C TYR A 84 2.93 16.17 3.23
N HIS A 85 2.26 16.25 2.08
CA HIS A 85 2.45 15.36 0.93
C HIS A 85 2.27 13.88 1.26
N MET A 86 1.33 13.57 2.15
CA MET A 86 0.99 12.21 2.52
C MET A 86 -0.08 11.63 1.61
N ASP A 87 0.14 10.42 1.13
CA ASP A 87 -0.91 9.63 0.48
C ASP A 87 -1.89 9.10 1.52
N VAL A 88 -3.18 9.14 1.22
CA VAL A 88 -4.23 8.60 2.09
C VAL A 88 -5.00 7.52 1.35
N TYR A 89 -5.12 6.36 1.99
CA TYR A 89 -5.97 5.25 1.55
C TYR A 89 -7.10 5.02 2.56
N VAL A 90 -8.27 4.70 2.06
CA VAL A 90 -9.36 4.17 2.91
C VAL A 90 -9.01 2.75 3.32
N LEU A 91 -8.98 2.49 4.62
CA LEU A 91 -8.82 1.16 5.19
C LEU A 91 -10.20 0.59 5.50
N ALA A 92 -10.48 -0.62 5.02
CA ALA A 92 -11.75 -1.30 5.27
C ALA A 92 -11.59 -2.81 5.16
N GLY A 93 -12.31 -3.57 5.96
CA GLY A 93 -12.30 -5.03 5.88
C GLY A 93 -13.33 -5.65 6.81
N GLU A 94 -14.02 -6.66 6.30
CA GLU A 94 -14.89 -7.55 7.05
C GLU A 94 -14.62 -8.97 6.54
N PRO A 95 -14.36 -9.97 7.41
CA PRO A 95 -14.04 -11.33 6.98
C PRO A 95 -15.09 -11.93 6.05
N GLU A 96 -16.37 -11.59 6.26
CA GLU A 96 -17.49 -12.06 5.48
C GLU A 96 -17.46 -11.59 4.02
N TRP A 97 -16.68 -10.56 3.68
CA TRP A 97 -16.52 -10.14 2.28
C TRP A 97 -15.74 -11.15 1.43
N ALA A 98 -15.21 -12.19 2.04
CA ALA A 98 -14.69 -13.34 1.32
C ALA A 98 -15.78 -14.23 0.71
N TYR A 99 -17.03 -14.18 1.19
CA TYR A 99 -18.13 -14.85 0.50
C TYR A 99 -18.47 -14.10 -0.79
N GLU A 100 -18.65 -14.83 -1.90
CA GLU A 100 -18.92 -14.24 -3.22
C GLU A 100 -20.18 -13.36 -3.24
N ASP A 101 -21.20 -13.72 -2.47
CA ASP A 101 -22.47 -12.98 -2.37
C ASP A 101 -22.39 -11.75 -1.44
N HIS A 102 -21.25 -11.48 -0.82
CA HIS A 102 -21.02 -10.30 0.05
C HIS A 102 -20.29 -9.15 -0.66
N TYR A 103 -20.20 -9.15 -1.98
CA TYR A 103 -19.62 -8.12 -2.82
C TYR A 103 -20.09 -6.69 -2.50
N GLU A 104 -21.39 -6.52 -2.17
CA GLU A 104 -21.99 -5.20 -1.94
C GLU A 104 -21.33 -4.41 -0.79
N GLY A 105 -20.73 -5.09 0.19
CA GLY A 105 -19.97 -4.44 1.26
C GLY A 105 -18.73 -3.73 0.72
N MET A 106 -17.94 -4.42 -0.07
CA MET A 106 -16.75 -3.88 -0.71
C MET A 106 -17.11 -2.76 -1.70
N LYS A 107 -18.16 -2.99 -2.51
CA LYS A 107 -18.66 -1.99 -3.47
C LYS A 107 -19.09 -0.69 -2.78
N LYS A 108 -19.75 -0.78 -1.63
CA LYS A 108 -20.14 0.41 -0.86
C LYS A 108 -18.93 1.24 -0.42
N VAL A 109 -17.83 0.61 -0.01
CA VAL A 109 -16.59 1.31 0.33
C VAL A 109 -16.04 2.03 -0.90
N LEU A 110 -15.98 1.35 -2.05
CA LEU A 110 -15.53 1.92 -3.31
C LEU A 110 -16.38 3.13 -3.74
N ASP A 111 -17.70 3.00 -3.70
CA ASP A 111 -18.61 4.08 -4.10
C ASP A 111 -18.50 5.30 -3.16
N ASN A 112 -18.29 5.05 -1.85
CA ASN A 112 -18.04 6.11 -0.87
C ASN A 112 -16.72 6.84 -1.15
N ALA A 113 -15.63 6.12 -1.42
CA ALA A 113 -14.32 6.68 -1.74
C ALA A 113 -14.39 7.55 -3.02
N LYS A 114 -15.05 7.06 -4.08
CA LYS A 114 -15.29 7.84 -5.31
C LYS A 114 -16.12 9.09 -5.05
N SER A 115 -17.16 8.99 -4.22
CA SER A 115 -18.01 10.13 -3.85
C SER A 115 -17.24 11.17 -3.06
N LEU A 116 -16.36 10.73 -2.16
CA LEU A 116 -15.50 11.60 -1.38
C LEU A 116 -14.49 12.32 -2.29
N ASN A 117 -13.81 11.63 -3.20
CA ASN A 117 -12.89 12.26 -4.15
C ASN A 117 -13.56 13.35 -5.00
N LYS A 118 -14.81 13.11 -5.44
CA LYS A 118 -15.59 14.15 -6.16
C LYS A 118 -15.92 15.37 -5.29
N LYS A 119 -16.01 15.22 -3.96
CA LYS A 119 -16.20 16.35 -3.03
C LYS A 119 -14.87 17.09 -2.81
N LEU A 120 -13.78 16.36 -2.55
CA LEU A 120 -12.45 16.92 -2.34
C LEU A 120 -11.95 17.72 -3.57
N GLU A 121 -12.18 17.20 -4.77
CA GLU A 121 -11.84 17.90 -6.02
C GLU A 121 -12.51 19.27 -6.13
N LYS A 122 -13.76 19.44 -5.67
CA LYS A 122 -14.46 20.72 -5.70
C LYS A 122 -13.87 21.76 -4.76
N GLU A 123 -13.20 21.31 -3.72
CA GLU A 123 -12.56 22.13 -2.70
C GLU A 123 -11.05 22.29 -2.95
N ASP A 124 -10.55 21.83 -4.12
CA ASP A 124 -9.13 21.87 -4.51
C ASP A 124 -8.19 21.15 -3.51
N THR A 125 -8.71 20.11 -2.85
CA THR A 125 -7.96 19.27 -1.90
C THR A 125 -7.57 17.95 -2.56
N ALA A 126 -6.39 17.41 -2.21
CA ALA A 126 -5.93 16.12 -2.71
C ALA A 126 -6.94 15.00 -2.36
N GLY A 127 -7.20 14.12 -3.32
CA GLY A 127 -8.11 13.00 -3.16
C GLY A 127 -7.48 11.82 -2.42
N ILE A 128 -8.34 10.88 -2.03
CA ILE A 128 -7.96 9.55 -1.57
C ILE A 128 -7.26 8.85 -2.73
N LYS A 129 -6.10 8.25 -2.47
CA LYS A 129 -5.31 7.55 -3.47
C LYS A 129 -5.89 6.18 -3.82
N GLY A 130 -6.43 5.49 -2.83
CA GLY A 130 -6.98 4.15 -3.03
C GLY A 130 -7.68 3.57 -1.83
N ILE A 131 -7.87 2.26 -1.86
CA ILE A 131 -8.50 1.48 -0.80
C ILE A 131 -7.58 0.32 -0.44
N VAL A 132 -7.36 0.12 0.85
CA VAL A 132 -6.78 -1.10 1.41
C VAL A 132 -7.92 -1.96 1.92
N TYR A 133 -8.10 -3.12 1.34
CA TYR A 133 -8.99 -4.14 1.85
C TYR A 133 -8.23 -5.08 2.79
N ASP A 134 -8.58 -5.03 4.06
CA ASP A 134 -8.02 -5.90 5.11
C ASP A 134 -9.05 -6.98 5.45
N ILE A 135 -9.16 -7.97 4.55
CA ILE A 135 -10.15 -9.04 4.63
C ILE A 135 -9.45 -10.31 5.09
N GLU A 136 -9.80 -10.78 6.28
CA GLU A 136 -9.17 -11.91 6.96
C GLU A 136 -10.10 -13.14 7.00
N PRO A 137 -10.31 -13.88 5.91
CA PRO A 137 -11.26 -14.99 5.86
C PRO A 137 -10.90 -16.13 6.81
N TYR A 138 -9.63 -16.24 7.21
CA TYR A 138 -9.14 -17.26 8.13
C TYR A 138 -9.68 -17.12 9.57
N VAL A 139 -10.33 -16.02 9.93
CA VAL A 139 -11.02 -15.87 11.22
C VAL A 139 -12.47 -16.38 11.18
N LEU A 140 -13.00 -16.72 10.02
CA LEU A 140 -14.32 -17.29 9.86
C LEU A 140 -14.38 -18.71 10.40
N LYS A 141 -15.51 -19.09 11.01
CA LYS A 141 -15.68 -20.40 11.65
C LYS A 141 -15.61 -21.59 10.70
N ASP A 142 -15.92 -21.38 9.44
CA ASP A 142 -15.92 -22.38 8.38
C ASP A 142 -14.68 -22.34 7.49
N TRP A 143 -13.66 -21.57 7.88
CA TRP A 143 -12.41 -21.48 7.17
C TRP A 143 -11.74 -22.82 6.91
N ASP A 144 -11.59 -23.66 7.95
CA ASP A 144 -10.92 -24.97 7.86
C ASP A 144 -11.58 -25.93 6.86
N GLU A 145 -12.91 -25.73 6.60
CA GLU A 145 -13.67 -26.57 5.70
C GLU A 145 -13.84 -25.96 4.30
N LYS A 146 -13.66 -24.62 4.15
CA LYS A 146 -14.04 -23.87 2.95
C LYS A 146 -12.99 -22.85 2.49
N ALA A 147 -11.76 -22.99 2.92
CA ALA A 147 -10.72 -22.00 2.60
C ALA A 147 -10.64 -21.68 1.10
N ASP A 148 -10.60 -22.71 0.25
CA ASP A 148 -10.55 -22.55 -1.21
C ASP A 148 -11.77 -21.77 -1.75
N ILE A 149 -12.97 -22.07 -1.25
CA ILE A 149 -14.21 -21.40 -1.67
C ILE A 149 -14.21 -19.94 -1.23
N LEU A 150 -13.74 -19.66 -0.03
CA LEU A 150 -13.67 -18.30 0.53
C LEU A 150 -12.62 -17.47 -0.23
N LEU A 151 -11.47 -18.03 -0.53
CA LEU A 151 -10.43 -17.34 -1.31
C LEU A 151 -10.85 -17.12 -2.76
N ASP A 152 -11.52 -18.09 -3.40
CA ASP A 152 -12.11 -17.91 -4.73
C ASP A 152 -13.19 -16.82 -4.74
N GLY A 153 -14.04 -16.77 -3.70
CA GLY A 153 -15.04 -15.71 -3.52
C GLY A 153 -14.39 -14.34 -3.36
N LEU A 154 -13.36 -14.23 -2.52
CA LEU A 154 -12.58 -13.01 -2.35
C LEU A 154 -11.95 -12.55 -3.66
N CYS A 155 -11.30 -13.46 -4.41
CA CYS A 155 -10.76 -13.16 -5.73
C CYS A 155 -11.83 -12.64 -6.70
N SER A 156 -13.00 -13.28 -6.73
CA SER A 156 -14.12 -12.87 -7.58
C SER A 156 -14.59 -11.46 -7.24
N ASN A 157 -14.72 -11.15 -5.96
CA ASN A 157 -15.12 -9.84 -5.46
C ASN A 157 -14.09 -8.76 -5.80
N LEU A 158 -12.80 -9.02 -5.58
CA LEU A 158 -11.72 -8.10 -5.93
C LEU A 158 -11.60 -7.86 -7.44
N ILE A 159 -11.78 -8.89 -8.26
CA ILE A 159 -11.83 -8.74 -9.73
C ILE A 159 -12.97 -7.78 -10.14
N ASN A 160 -14.11 -7.84 -9.48
CA ASN A 160 -15.23 -6.94 -9.77
C ASN A 160 -14.94 -5.52 -9.28
N ILE A 161 -14.38 -5.35 -8.09
CA ILE A 161 -13.92 -4.05 -7.57
C ILE A 161 -12.90 -3.41 -8.52
N SER A 162 -11.91 -4.18 -8.97
CA SER A 162 -10.85 -3.70 -9.87
C SER A 162 -11.37 -3.23 -11.23
N LYS A 163 -12.49 -3.77 -11.70
CA LYS A 163 -13.15 -3.27 -12.94
C LYS A 163 -13.87 -1.94 -12.73
N GLU A 164 -14.29 -1.63 -11.51
CA GLU A 164 -15.10 -0.47 -11.17
C GLU A 164 -14.31 0.65 -10.47
N LYS A 165 -13.03 0.43 -10.15
CA LYS A 165 -12.23 1.30 -9.28
C LYS A 165 -11.93 2.70 -9.84
N GLU A 166 -12.12 2.94 -11.15
CA GLU A 166 -11.68 4.16 -11.83
C GLU A 166 -10.17 4.43 -11.59
N ASP A 167 -9.79 5.60 -11.09
CA ASP A 167 -8.40 5.99 -10.83
C ASP A 167 -7.91 5.59 -9.42
N LEU A 168 -8.75 4.92 -8.60
CA LEU A 168 -8.37 4.47 -7.27
C LEU A 168 -7.48 3.23 -7.33
N GLU A 169 -6.43 3.19 -6.52
CA GLU A 169 -5.62 1.99 -6.31
C GLU A 169 -6.33 1.03 -5.35
N ILE A 170 -6.25 -0.27 -5.62
CA ILE A 170 -6.79 -1.32 -4.76
C ILE A 170 -5.64 -2.15 -4.22
N LEU A 171 -5.44 -2.09 -2.90
CA LEU A 171 -4.48 -2.92 -2.18
C LEU A 171 -5.23 -3.95 -1.34
N ILE A 172 -4.62 -5.13 -1.14
CA ILE A 172 -5.16 -6.21 -0.30
C ILE A 172 -4.14 -6.61 0.77
N CYS A 173 -4.58 -6.70 2.03
CA CYS A 173 -3.79 -7.34 3.08
C CYS A 173 -3.88 -8.85 2.94
N ILE A 174 -2.74 -9.53 3.02
CA ILE A 174 -2.63 -10.98 2.99
C ILE A 174 -1.72 -11.47 4.10
N PRO A 175 -1.98 -12.64 4.72
CA PRO A 175 -1.03 -13.24 5.62
C PRO A 175 0.15 -13.86 4.85
N TYR A 176 1.31 -13.90 5.45
CA TYR A 176 2.55 -14.41 4.87
C TYR A 176 2.57 -15.91 4.52
N TYR A 177 1.55 -16.65 4.86
CA TYR A 177 1.56 -18.13 4.78
C TYR A 177 0.61 -18.72 3.73
N TYR A 178 -0.01 -17.94 2.86
CA TYR A 178 -0.94 -18.49 1.87
C TYR A 178 -0.25 -19.47 0.91
N ASP A 179 0.93 -19.14 0.44
CA ASP A 179 1.72 -20.03 -0.41
C ASP A 179 2.09 -21.35 0.29
N SER A 180 2.59 -21.28 1.52
CA SER A 180 3.03 -22.46 2.28
C SER A 180 1.88 -23.35 2.78
N LYS A 181 0.63 -22.86 2.66
CA LYS A 181 -0.59 -23.60 3.03
C LYS A 181 -1.30 -24.23 1.84
N GLY A 182 -0.76 -24.06 0.62
CA GLY A 182 -1.32 -24.67 -0.60
C GLY A 182 -2.33 -23.78 -1.32
N TYR A 183 -2.31 -22.45 -1.08
CA TYR A 183 -3.18 -21.46 -1.72
C TYR A 183 -2.42 -20.61 -2.75
N GLU A 184 -1.41 -21.20 -3.43
CA GLU A 184 -0.58 -20.48 -4.40
C GLU A 184 -1.39 -19.97 -5.59
N ASP A 185 -2.39 -20.72 -6.04
CA ASP A 185 -3.24 -20.32 -7.17
C ASP A 185 -4.12 -19.12 -6.79
N GLU A 186 -4.65 -19.10 -5.57
CA GLU A 186 -5.46 -17.99 -5.03
C GLU A 186 -4.58 -16.77 -4.77
N LEU A 187 -3.40 -16.94 -4.18
CA LEU A 187 -2.41 -15.89 -3.99
C LEU A 187 -2.06 -15.22 -5.33
N ASN A 188 -1.81 -16.02 -6.36
CA ASN A 188 -1.51 -15.52 -7.70
C ASN A 188 -2.67 -14.66 -8.26
N LYS A 189 -3.93 -15.11 -8.11
CA LYS A 189 -5.12 -14.35 -8.54
C LYS A 189 -5.28 -13.04 -7.76
N LEU A 190 -5.06 -13.05 -6.43
CA LEU A 190 -5.14 -11.85 -5.58
C LEU A 190 -4.13 -10.78 -6.03
N ILE A 191 -2.89 -11.19 -6.30
CA ILE A 191 -1.84 -10.28 -6.76
C ILE A 191 -2.15 -9.75 -8.17
N GLU A 192 -2.58 -10.62 -9.09
CA GLU A 192 -2.90 -10.21 -10.46
C GLU A 192 -4.02 -9.17 -10.52
N CYS A 193 -5.08 -9.33 -9.73
CA CYS A 193 -6.28 -8.51 -9.82
C CYS A 193 -6.24 -7.20 -9.00
N THR A 194 -5.22 -6.99 -8.17
CA THR A 194 -5.05 -5.77 -7.35
C THR A 194 -3.91 -4.90 -7.88
N ASP A 195 -3.74 -3.69 -7.36
CA ASP A 195 -2.63 -2.81 -7.72
C ASP A 195 -1.39 -3.08 -6.86
N GLY A 196 -1.57 -3.70 -5.72
CA GLY A 196 -0.50 -4.12 -4.83
C GLY A 196 -1.00 -4.98 -3.68
N ILE A 197 -0.06 -5.58 -2.97
CA ILE A 197 -0.30 -6.41 -1.80
C ILE A 197 0.40 -5.86 -0.57
N MET A 198 -0.23 -6.07 0.58
CA MET A 198 0.28 -5.71 1.89
C MET A 198 0.42 -6.99 2.72
N VAL A 199 1.66 -7.45 2.91
CA VAL A 199 1.91 -8.73 3.57
C VAL A 199 1.99 -8.55 5.07
N MET A 200 1.07 -9.16 5.81
CA MET A 200 1.09 -9.27 7.27
C MET A 200 2.18 -10.27 7.69
N ASN A 201 3.41 -9.80 7.71
CA ASN A 201 4.61 -10.61 7.95
C ASN A 201 4.94 -10.66 9.45
N TYR A 202 3.98 -11.16 10.23
CA TYR A 202 3.99 -11.13 11.68
C TYR A 202 4.72 -12.35 12.31
N TYR A 203 5.95 -12.66 11.84
CA TYR A 203 6.77 -13.70 12.45
C TYR A 203 8.26 -13.35 12.34
N LYS A 204 8.84 -12.89 13.45
CA LYS A 204 10.20 -12.38 13.53
C LYS A 204 11.27 -13.41 13.13
N GLY A 205 12.26 -12.95 12.40
CA GLY A 205 13.43 -13.71 12.00
C GLY A 205 13.26 -14.60 10.76
N SER A 206 12.10 -14.52 10.08
CA SER A 206 11.85 -15.24 8.83
C SER A 206 11.20 -14.35 7.77
N GLU A 207 11.20 -13.03 7.96
CA GLU A 207 10.47 -12.09 7.12
C GLU A 207 10.92 -12.14 5.65
N ILE A 208 12.22 -12.37 5.40
CA ILE A 208 12.78 -12.49 4.06
C ILE A 208 12.24 -13.74 3.35
N GLU A 209 12.22 -14.87 4.07
CA GLU A 209 11.74 -16.15 3.52
C GLU A 209 10.23 -16.11 3.26
N HIS A 210 9.50 -15.43 4.13
CA HIS A 210 8.02 -15.37 4.10
C HIS A 210 7.46 -14.58 2.91
N ILE A 211 8.20 -13.66 2.31
CA ILE A 211 7.71 -12.87 1.17
C ILE A 211 8.34 -13.26 -0.16
N GLU A 212 9.12 -14.35 -0.21
CA GLU A 212 9.86 -14.73 -1.42
C GLU A 212 8.94 -14.99 -2.62
N ASN A 213 7.80 -15.65 -2.40
CA ASN A 213 6.85 -15.94 -3.48
C ASN A 213 5.98 -14.71 -3.79
N GLU A 214 5.52 -13.99 -2.78
CA GLU A 214 4.76 -12.75 -2.93
C GLU A 214 5.55 -11.72 -3.73
N GLU A 215 6.83 -11.59 -3.43
CA GLU A 215 7.74 -10.69 -4.11
C GLU A 215 7.92 -11.08 -5.59
N LYS A 216 8.19 -12.37 -5.88
CA LYS A 216 8.30 -12.87 -7.24
C LYS A 216 7.03 -12.63 -8.07
N LEU A 217 5.86 -12.87 -7.48
CA LEU A 217 4.58 -12.67 -8.15
C LEU A 217 4.27 -11.19 -8.34
N ALA A 218 4.47 -10.36 -7.29
CA ALA A 218 4.29 -8.92 -7.39
C ALA A 218 5.17 -8.31 -8.49
N SER A 219 6.44 -8.71 -8.53
CA SER A 219 7.37 -8.32 -9.58
C SER A 219 6.91 -8.78 -10.98
N PHE A 220 6.49 -10.04 -11.11
CA PHE A 220 6.02 -10.59 -12.39
C PHE A 220 4.83 -9.79 -12.95
N TYR A 221 3.91 -9.37 -12.09
CA TYR A 221 2.74 -8.58 -12.48
C TYR A 221 2.99 -7.06 -12.46
N GLY A 222 4.17 -6.59 -12.03
CA GLY A 222 4.49 -5.17 -11.88
C GLY A 222 3.63 -4.48 -10.83
N LYS A 223 3.41 -5.14 -9.69
CA LYS A 223 2.59 -4.68 -8.57
C LYS A 223 3.44 -4.23 -7.40
N ASP A 224 2.88 -3.33 -6.58
CA ASP A 224 3.51 -2.92 -5.33
C ASP A 224 3.42 -4.03 -4.28
N ILE A 225 4.48 -4.17 -3.48
CA ILE A 225 4.51 -5.01 -2.28
C ILE A 225 4.90 -4.18 -1.07
N ILE A 226 4.16 -4.32 0.02
CA ILE A 226 4.37 -3.60 1.28
C ILE A 226 4.46 -4.61 2.40
N ASN A 227 5.57 -4.63 3.13
CA ASN A 227 5.73 -5.47 4.31
C ASN A 227 5.17 -4.76 5.53
N ILE A 228 4.23 -5.41 6.24
CA ILE A 228 3.61 -4.87 7.45
C ILE A 228 4.32 -5.45 8.69
N TYR A 229 4.67 -4.57 9.62
CA TYR A 229 5.24 -4.92 10.93
C TYR A 229 4.24 -4.67 12.05
N GLU A 230 4.00 -5.67 12.90
CA GLU A 230 3.12 -5.56 14.04
C GLU A 230 3.84 -4.91 15.24
N LEU A 231 3.21 -3.91 15.84
CA LEU A 231 3.72 -3.18 17.01
C LEU A 231 2.84 -3.31 18.26
N LYS A 232 1.70 -4.02 18.18
CA LYS A 232 0.85 -4.25 19.35
C LYS A 232 1.54 -5.10 20.39
N LYS A 233 1.17 -4.91 21.64
CA LYS A 233 1.71 -5.68 22.78
C LYS A 233 1.42 -7.16 22.65
N SER A 234 2.40 -7.98 23.01
CA SER A 234 2.20 -9.42 23.21
C SER A 234 1.06 -9.68 24.20
N GLY A 235 0.23 -10.67 23.90
CA GLY A 235 -0.96 -11.02 24.67
C GLY A 235 -2.24 -10.32 24.24
N GLU A 236 -2.17 -9.26 23.42
CA GLU A 236 -3.34 -8.62 22.83
C GLU A 236 -3.74 -9.36 21.53
N HIS A 237 -5.04 -9.57 21.31
CA HIS A 237 -5.58 -10.16 20.07
C HIS A 237 -4.88 -11.46 19.58
N GLY A 238 -4.33 -12.27 20.50
CA GLY A 238 -3.63 -13.51 20.17
C GLY A 238 -2.18 -13.32 19.70
N ILE A 239 -1.66 -12.11 19.72
CA ILE A 239 -0.27 -11.79 19.38
C ILE A 239 0.67 -12.39 20.43
N THR A 240 1.74 -13.02 19.97
CA THR A 240 2.83 -13.54 20.81
C THR A 240 4.10 -12.71 20.61
N ASP A 241 5.11 -12.89 21.48
CA ASP A 241 6.39 -12.17 21.38
C ASP A 241 7.08 -12.38 20.01
N ASN A 242 6.81 -13.49 19.34
CA ASN A 242 7.37 -13.77 18.02
C ASN A 242 6.62 -13.04 16.88
N ASN A 243 5.45 -12.47 17.16
CA ASN A 243 4.61 -11.84 16.14
C ASN A 243 4.68 -10.31 16.16
N THR A 244 5.38 -9.73 17.12
CA THR A 244 5.42 -8.27 17.30
C THR A 244 6.81 -7.76 17.61
N TYR A 245 7.08 -6.55 17.16
CA TYR A 245 8.28 -5.76 17.48
C TYR A 245 8.05 -4.77 18.62
N HIS A 246 6.94 -4.90 19.37
CA HIS A 246 6.60 -3.96 20.44
C HIS A 246 7.74 -3.74 21.42
N ASP A 247 8.34 -4.81 21.95
CA ASP A 247 9.41 -4.72 22.95
C ASP A 247 10.80 -4.48 22.30
N ASP A 248 10.95 -4.78 21.02
CA ASP A 248 12.21 -4.58 20.27
C ASP A 248 12.34 -3.13 19.76
N GLY A 249 11.22 -2.44 19.53
CA GLY A 249 11.18 -1.03 19.12
C GLY A 249 11.34 -0.79 17.62
N ILE A 250 11.18 0.47 17.22
CA ILE A 250 11.20 0.91 15.82
C ILE A 250 12.57 0.73 15.16
N ASP A 251 13.65 0.87 15.91
CA ASP A 251 15.00 0.69 15.38
C ASP A 251 15.23 -0.74 14.89
N GLU A 252 14.70 -1.74 15.60
CA GLU A 252 14.81 -3.13 15.18
C GLU A 252 13.94 -3.44 13.97
N VAL A 253 12.74 -2.86 13.88
CA VAL A 253 11.92 -2.92 12.65
C VAL A 253 12.70 -2.34 11.47
N ASN A 254 13.32 -1.18 11.64
CA ASN A 254 14.09 -0.53 10.58
C ASN A 254 15.32 -1.35 10.16
N ASN A 255 15.98 -2.02 11.10
CA ASN A 255 17.10 -2.93 10.81
C ASN A 255 16.62 -4.11 9.97
N ASN A 256 15.55 -4.79 10.40
CA ASN A 256 14.97 -5.92 9.67
C ASN A 256 14.46 -5.49 8.28
N TYR A 257 13.78 -4.35 8.18
CA TYR A 257 13.34 -3.83 6.89
C TYR A 257 14.51 -3.51 5.94
N LYS A 258 15.62 -3.04 6.46
CA LYS A 258 16.83 -2.84 5.65
C LYS A 258 17.36 -4.18 5.14
N GLU A 259 17.45 -5.21 5.98
CA GLU A 259 17.86 -6.56 5.57
C GLU A 259 16.92 -7.11 4.50
N LEU A 260 15.61 -6.91 4.65
CA LEU A 260 14.61 -7.29 3.67
C LEU A 260 14.86 -6.63 2.30
N LYS A 261 15.11 -5.33 2.27
CA LYS A 261 15.44 -4.61 1.02
C LYS A 261 16.79 -5.05 0.41
N ASP A 262 17.77 -5.34 1.26
CA ASP A 262 19.08 -5.80 0.80
C ASP A 262 18.98 -7.22 0.18
N ALA A 263 18.03 -8.04 0.64
CA ALA A 263 17.74 -9.36 0.06
C ALA A 263 17.05 -9.27 -1.32
N TYR A 264 16.28 -8.22 -1.56
CA TYR A 264 15.52 -8.00 -2.81
C TYR A 264 15.88 -6.64 -3.45
N PRO A 265 17.15 -6.44 -3.90
CA PRO A 265 17.64 -5.12 -4.31
C PRO A 265 17.03 -4.60 -5.61
N ASP A 266 16.48 -5.48 -6.43
CA ASP A 266 15.89 -5.14 -7.72
C ASP A 266 14.42 -4.67 -7.60
N TYR A 267 13.87 -4.67 -6.38
CA TYR A 267 12.45 -4.41 -6.11
C TYR A 267 12.23 -3.30 -5.10
N SER A 268 11.14 -2.57 -5.28
CA SER A 268 10.72 -1.53 -4.35
C SER A 268 9.73 -2.12 -3.35
N ILE A 269 10.22 -2.60 -2.22
CA ILE A 269 9.37 -3.09 -1.14
C ILE A 269 9.06 -1.92 -0.21
N GLY A 270 7.77 -1.62 0.00
CA GLY A 270 7.31 -0.65 0.97
C GLY A 270 7.31 -1.21 2.40
N ILE A 271 7.19 -0.32 3.38
CA ILE A 271 7.01 -0.67 4.79
C ILE A 271 5.70 -0.09 5.31
N ALA A 272 5.02 -0.79 6.20
CA ALA A 272 3.91 -0.26 6.96
C ALA A 272 3.96 -0.71 8.43
N TYR A 273 3.54 0.17 9.34
CA TYR A 273 3.49 -0.10 10.77
C TYR A 273 2.04 -0.32 11.23
N HIS A 274 1.80 -1.40 11.93
CA HIS A 274 0.51 -1.71 12.52
C HIS A 274 0.58 -1.60 14.06
N ASP A 275 0.04 -0.56 14.72
CA ASP A 275 -0.65 0.58 14.16
C ASP A 275 -0.06 1.92 14.65
N MET A 276 -0.67 3.03 14.22
CA MET A 276 -0.25 4.40 14.54
C MET A 276 -0.14 4.67 16.05
N SER A 277 -1.03 4.07 16.86
CA SER A 277 -1.00 4.29 18.31
C SER A 277 0.28 3.74 18.94
N TYR A 278 0.67 2.53 18.55
CA TYR A 278 1.90 1.89 19.04
C TYR A 278 3.14 2.48 18.38
N PHE A 279 3.06 2.88 17.10
CA PHE A 279 4.15 3.59 16.44
C PHE A 279 4.51 4.88 17.20
N LYS A 280 3.52 5.69 17.57
CA LYS A 280 3.73 6.90 18.36
C LYS A 280 4.23 6.60 19.78
N GLU A 281 3.71 5.55 20.44
CA GLU A 281 4.17 5.10 21.75
C GLU A 281 5.68 4.75 21.71
N LYS A 282 6.10 3.95 20.72
CA LYS A 282 7.48 3.46 20.61
C LYS A 282 8.49 4.52 20.18
N LEU A 283 8.08 5.56 19.48
CA LEU A 283 8.96 6.69 19.18
C LEU A 283 9.12 7.68 20.34
N ALA A 284 8.23 7.63 21.33
CA ALA A 284 8.28 8.48 22.52
C ALA A 284 9.16 7.92 23.64
N GLU A 285 9.58 6.65 23.55
CA GLU A 285 10.50 5.97 24.46
C GLU A 285 11.97 6.29 24.16
#